data_2b1334390f8c65f0bfc89e3dc74ae189
#
_entry.id   2b1334390f8c65f0bfc89e3dc74ae189
#
_cell.length_a   1.000
_cell.length_b   1.000
_cell.length_c   1.000
_cell.angle_alpha   90.00
_cell.angle_beta   90.00
_cell.angle_gamma   90.00
#
_symmetry.space_group_name_H-M   'P 1'
#
loop_
_entity.id
_entity.type
_entity.pdbx_description
1 polymer ?
#
loop_
_entity_poly.entity_id
_entity_poly.type
_entity_poly.pdbx_seq_one_letter_code
_entity_poly.pdbx_strand_id
1 'polypeptide(L)'
;MNVTRQMTPDKPQIKAARPAWLVPAGLIFLSLIPVIAGAARLTELSGGAAVTERNARFFDSPAPVVIHIVSVTVYSLLGAFQFHPALRRGRRSWHRMAGRILLPAGMLTALSGLWMAVFYMLPPSDGQLLLILRLIFGSAMALSLVLGALAILRRDFARHGAWMSRAYAIALGAGTQALILIVPELLSSPPDVTTRAVLMGAAWVINLAVAEYYIRRRHVA
;
A
#
# COMPACT_ATOMS: atom_id res chain seq x y z
N MET A 1 27.22 54.72 34.51
CA MET A 1 27.79 53.51 33.89
C MET A 1 26.64 52.71 33.29
N ASN A 2 26.40 52.88 31.99
CA ASN A 2 25.36 52.15 31.27
C ASN A 2 25.94 50.91 30.63
N VAL A 3 25.63 49.72 31.16
CA VAL A 3 26.04 48.43 30.60
C VAL A 3 25.05 48.06 29.54
N THR A 4 25.40 48.31 28.29
CA THR A 4 24.66 47.84 27.12
C THR A 4 24.83 46.32 27.01
N ARG A 5 23.81 45.57 27.38
CA ARG A 5 23.72 44.13 27.21
C ARG A 5 23.62 43.81 25.71
N GLN A 6 24.73 43.41 25.09
CA GLN A 6 24.72 42.86 23.71
C GLN A 6 23.89 41.59 23.69
N MET A 7 22.70 41.61 23.05
CA MET A 7 21.95 40.44 22.69
C MET A 7 22.70 39.69 21.59
N THR A 8 23.27 38.55 21.94
CA THR A 8 23.78 37.60 20.94
C THR A 8 22.60 37.06 20.11
N PRO A 9 22.68 37.12 18.77
CA PRO A 9 21.60 36.57 17.95
C PRO A 9 21.49 35.06 18.18
N ASP A 10 20.29 34.62 18.46
CA ASP A 10 19.94 33.20 18.67
C ASP A 10 20.29 32.42 17.39
N LYS A 11 21.21 31.46 17.50
CA LYS A 11 21.61 30.62 16.36
C LYS A 11 20.38 29.82 15.91
N PRO A 12 20.00 29.84 14.61
CA PRO A 12 18.89 29.07 14.12
C PRO A 12 19.13 27.58 14.46
N GLN A 13 18.22 27.01 15.24
CA GLN A 13 18.23 25.57 15.52
C GLN A 13 18.06 24.82 14.21
N ILE A 14 19.12 24.22 13.70
CA ILE A 14 19.07 23.32 12.54
C ILE A 14 18.29 22.07 12.98
N LYS A 15 17.00 22.03 12.65
CA LYS A 15 16.20 20.81 12.82
C LYS A 15 16.90 19.69 12.06
N ALA A 16 17.37 18.67 12.79
CA ALA A 16 18.02 17.50 12.19
C ALA A 16 17.11 16.94 11.08
N ALA A 17 17.60 16.92 9.85
CA ALA A 17 16.87 16.38 8.72
C ALA A 17 16.61 14.90 8.97
N ARG A 18 15.33 14.50 8.98
CA ARG A 18 14.98 13.09 9.14
C ARG A 18 15.66 12.26 8.03
N PRO A 19 16.26 11.09 8.36
CA PRO A 19 16.90 10.25 7.36
C PRO A 19 15.94 9.94 6.21
N ALA A 20 16.39 10.19 4.99
CA ALA A 20 15.56 10.08 3.78
C ALA A 20 15.03 8.65 3.55
N TRP A 21 15.67 7.64 4.14
CA TRP A 21 15.32 6.22 4.04
C TRP A 21 14.21 5.75 4.99
N LEU A 22 13.83 6.53 6.00
CA LEU A 22 12.81 6.11 6.98
C LEU A 22 11.47 5.82 6.32
N VAL A 23 11.04 6.63 5.36
CA VAL A 23 9.76 6.41 4.67
C VAL A 23 9.80 5.13 3.82
N PRO A 24 10.75 4.96 2.87
CA PRO A 24 10.86 3.70 2.13
C PRO A 24 10.99 2.46 3.03
N ALA A 25 11.82 2.53 4.08
CA ALA A 25 12.01 1.42 5.01
C ALA A 25 10.70 1.03 5.73
N GLY A 26 9.95 2.01 6.23
CA GLY A 26 8.65 1.77 6.86
C GLY A 26 7.63 1.17 5.89
N LEU A 27 7.60 1.64 4.63
CA LEU A 27 6.71 1.11 3.60
C LEU A 27 7.09 -0.34 3.21
N ILE A 28 8.39 -0.65 3.10
CA ILE A 28 8.88 -2.02 2.86
C ILE A 28 8.51 -2.90 4.05
N PHE A 29 8.79 -2.46 5.28
CA PHE A 29 8.46 -3.21 6.49
C PHE A 29 6.97 -3.57 6.53
N LEU A 30 6.09 -2.62 6.23
CA LEU A 30 4.65 -2.85 6.18
C LEU A 30 4.25 -3.86 5.10
N SER A 31 5.03 -3.98 4.02
CA SER A 31 4.79 -4.92 2.93
C SER A 31 5.30 -6.34 3.23
N LEU A 32 6.19 -6.54 4.20
CA LEU A 32 6.88 -7.83 4.40
C LEU A 32 5.91 -8.97 4.72
N ILE A 33 4.96 -8.77 5.64
CA ILE A 33 4.02 -9.82 6.03
C ILE A 33 3.21 -10.31 4.81
N PRO A 34 2.51 -9.45 4.05
CA PRO A 34 1.76 -9.91 2.88
C PRO A 34 2.66 -10.47 1.77
N VAL A 35 3.89 -9.98 1.59
CA VAL A 35 4.83 -10.52 0.61
C VAL A 35 5.27 -11.93 1.00
N ILE A 36 5.61 -12.17 2.26
CA ILE A 36 5.98 -13.50 2.76
C ILE A 36 4.79 -14.48 2.65
N ALA A 37 3.59 -14.03 3.05
CA ALA A 37 2.38 -14.85 2.91
C ALA A 37 2.08 -15.17 1.43
N GLY A 38 2.30 -14.22 0.53
CA GLY A 38 2.18 -14.42 -0.91
C GLY A 38 3.20 -15.46 -1.44
N ALA A 39 4.47 -15.35 -1.03
CA ALA A 39 5.50 -16.30 -1.40
C ALA A 39 5.15 -17.72 -0.93
N ALA A 40 4.69 -17.88 0.32
CA ALA A 40 4.21 -19.15 0.85
C ALA A 40 3.06 -19.71 0.01
N ARG A 41 2.11 -18.88 -0.41
CA ARG A 41 1.00 -19.30 -1.29
C ARG A 41 1.51 -19.78 -2.67
N LEU A 42 2.48 -19.10 -3.25
CA LEU A 42 3.07 -19.53 -4.52
C LEU A 42 3.79 -20.89 -4.37
N THR A 43 4.48 -21.09 -3.24
CA THR A 43 5.13 -22.38 -2.93
C THR A 43 4.10 -23.50 -2.79
N GLU A 44 2.98 -23.26 -2.10
CA GLU A 44 1.88 -24.24 -1.99
C GLU A 44 1.34 -24.62 -3.39
N LEU A 45 1.10 -23.65 -4.26
CA LEU A 45 0.56 -23.88 -5.59
C LEU A 45 1.54 -24.64 -6.50
N SER A 46 2.85 -24.39 -6.38
CA SER A 46 3.87 -25.06 -7.20
C SER A 46 4.33 -26.40 -6.62
N GLY A 47 4.26 -26.58 -5.30
CA GLY A 47 4.75 -27.75 -4.59
C GLY A 47 3.74 -28.90 -4.44
N GLY A 48 2.53 -28.78 -4.99
CA GLY A 48 1.51 -29.84 -4.89
C GLY A 48 1.01 -30.06 -3.46
N ALA A 49 0.89 -29.00 -2.67
CA ALA A 49 0.33 -29.06 -1.33
C ALA A 49 -1.09 -29.65 -1.33
N ALA A 50 -1.48 -30.34 -0.25
CA ALA A 50 -2.82 -30.91 -0.11
C ALA A 50 -3.90 -29.82 -0.26
N VAL A 51 -4.90 -30.10 -1.11
CA VAL A 51 -6.04 -29.20 -1.29
C VAL A 51 -6.95 -29.28 -0.09
N THR A 52 -7.27 -28.16 0.50
CA THR A 52 -8.14 -27.98 1.66
C THR A 52 -9.26 -26.99 1.34
N GLU A 53 -10.32 -26.95 2.13
CA GLU A 53 -11.39 -25.95 1.96
C GLU A 53 -10.87 -24.49 1.95
N ARG A 54 -9.78 -24.23 2.66
CA ARG A 54 -9.18 -22.89 2.73
C ARG A 54 -8.42 -22.49 1.48
N ASN A 55 -7.84 -23.44 0.75
CA ASN A 55 -6.98 -23.17 -0.41
C ASN A 55 -7.55 -23.65 -1.75
N ALA A 56 -8.61 -24.47 -1.75
CA ALA A 56 -9.21 -25.06 -2.96
C ALA A 56 -9.44 -24.02 -4.08
N ARG A 57 -10.02 -22.86 -3.76
CA ARG A 57 -10.27 -21.79 -4.72
C ARG A 57 -9.03 -21.31 -5.48
N PHE A 58 -7.84 -21.45 -4.88
CA PHE A 58 -6.58 -21.04 -5.51
C PHE A 58 -6.03 -22.13 -6.43
N PHE A 59 -6.37 -23.40 -6.19
CA PHE A 59 -6.06 -24.51 -7.08
C PHE A 59 -7.04 -24.60 -8.25
N ASP A 60 -8.33 -24.30 -8.01
CA ASP A 60 -9.36 -24.31 -9.06
C ASP A 60 -9.11 -23.21 -10.11
N SER A 61 -8.60 -22.07 -9.69
CA SER A 61 -8.28 -20.94 -10.59
C SER A 61 -7.01 -20.22 -10.12
N PRO A 62 -5.82 -20.75 -10.42
CA PRO A 62 -4.55 -20.22 -9.88
C PRO A 62 -4.10 -18.90 -10.50
N ALA A 63 -4.46 -18.62 -11.76
CA ALA A 63 -3.94 -17.47 -12.48
C ALA A 63 -4.22 -16.11 -11.78
N PRO A 64 -5.43 -15.80 -11.28
CA PRO A 64 -5.68 -14.53 -10.63
C PRO A 64 -4.85 -14.30 -9.37
N VAL A 65 -4.70 -15.30 -8.52
CA VAL A 65 -3.91 -15.17 -7.29
C VAL A 65 -2.42 -15.07 -7.58
N VAL A 66 -1.91 -15.80 -8.57
CA VAL A 66 -0.51 -15.70 -9.00
C VAL A 66 -0.21 -14.32 -9.58
N ILE A 67 -1.06 -13.83 -10.48
CA ILE A 67 -0.94 -12.47 -11.03
C ILE A 67 -0.97 -11.45 -9.89
N HIS A 68 -1.90 -11.60 -8.95
CA HIS A 68 -2.03 -10.68 -7.81
C HIS A 68 -0.76 -10.65 -6.96
N ILE A 69 -0.27 -11.82 -6.53
CA ILE A 69 0.90 -11.91 -5.65
C ILE A 69 2.14 -11.31 -6.33
N VAL A 70 2.41 -11.68 -7.59
CA VAL A 70 3.57 -11.17 -8.33
C VAL A 70 3.45 -9.66 -8.51
N SER A 71 2.30 -9.18 -8.98
CA SER A 71 2.11 -7.76 -9.26
C SER A 71 2.12 -6.90 -8.00
N VAL A 72 1.48 -7.33 -6.90
CA VAL A 72 1.48 -6.58 -5.64
C VAL A 72 2.86 -6.56 -4.98
N THR A 73 3.63 -7.64 -5.09
CA THR A 73 5.02 -7.69 -4.60
C THR A 73 5.89 -6.67 -5.32
N VAL A 74 5.84 -6.64 -6.66
CA VAL A 74 6.55 -5.64 -7.46
C VAL A 74 6.05 -4.24 -7.11
N TYR A 75 4.74 -4.04 -7.04
CA TYR A 75 4.15 -2.73 -6.78
C TYR A 75 4.51 -2.20 -5.39
N SER A 76 4.41 -3.01 -4.35
CA SER A 76 4.68 -2.58 -2.97
C SER A 76 6.17 -2.35 -2.71
N LEU A 77 7.05 -3.27 -3.13
CA LEU A 77 8.48 -3.15 -2.85
C LEU A 77 9.15 -2.08 -3.72
N LEU A 78 8.98 -2.14 -5.04
CA LEU A 78 9.56 -1.14 -5.94
C LEU A 78 8.91 0.24 -5.74
N GLY A 79 7.61 0.27 -5.43
CA GLY A 79 6.86 1.50 -5.20
C GLY A 79 7.33 2.28 -3.97
N ALA A 80 7.82 1.61 -2.93
CA ALA A 80 8.37 2.26 -1.74
C ALA A 80 9.50 3.26 -2.09
N PHE A 81 10.35 2.92 -3.06
CA PHE A 81 11.46 3.76 -3.51
C PHE A 81 11.00 5.03 -4.25
N GLN A 82 9.77 5.08 -4.77
CA GLN A 82 9.21 6.29 -5.39
C GLN A 82 9.02 7.44 -4.37
N PHE A 83 8.97 7.10 -3.08
CA PHE A 83 8.86 8.07 -2.00
C PHE A 83 10.22 8.58 -1.50
N HIS A 84 11.34 8.01 -1.96
CA HIS A 84 12.67 8.46 -1.59
C HIS A 84 13.03 9.77 -2.30
N PRO A 85 13.33 10.88 -1.58
CA PRO A 85 13.51 12.20 -2.18
C PRO A 85 14.66 12.27 -3.18
N ALA A 86 15.81 11.65 -2.90
CA ALA A 86 16.97 11.67 -3.78
C ALA A 86 16.74 10.87 -5.08
N LEU A 87 16.03 9.73 -5.01
CA LEU A 87 15.68 8.96 -6.21
C LEU A 87 14.65 9.69 -7.08
N ARG A 88 13.70 10.38 -6.46
CA ARG A 88 12.68 11.14 -7.18
C ARG A 88 13.22 12.41 -7.84
N ARG A 89 14.08 13.17 -7.13
CA ARG A 89 14.61 14.47 -7.59
C ARG A 89 15.92 14.31 -8.33
N GLY A 90 16.85 13.48 -7.84
CA GLY A 90 18.20 13.33 -8.37
C GLY A 90 18.32 12.37 -9.54
N ARG A 91 17.47 11.34 -9.61
CA ARG A 91 17.49 10.31 -10.68
C ARG A 91 16.14 10.23 -11.40
N ARG A 92 15.80 11.28 -12.13
CA ARG A 92 14.52 11.37 -12.87
C ARG A 92 14.30 10.24 -13.88
N SER A 93 15.35 9.72 -14.50
CA SER A 93 15.28 8.56 -15.43
C SER A 93 14.83 7.30 -14.69
N TRP A 94 15.40 7.02 -13.51
CA TRP A 94 15.01 5.90 -12.67
C TRP A 94 13.54 6.00 -12.24
N HIS A 95 13.11 7.17 -11.73
CA HIS A 95 11.72 7.41 -11.33
C HIS A 95 10.73 7.13 -12.47
N ARG A 96 11.03 7.60 -13.69
CA ARG A 96 10.20 7.36 -14.87
C ARG A 96 10.19 5.89 -15.29
N MET A 97 11.36 5.23 -15.29
CA MET A 97 11.46 3.81 -15.66
C MET A 97 10.69 2.93 -14.66
N ALA A 98 10.91 3.13 -13.36
CA ALA A 98 10.17 2.41 -12.33
C ALA A 98 8.67 2.70 -12.42
N GLY A 99 8.25 3.94 -12.69
CA GLY A 99 6.84 4.30 -12.89
C GLY A 99 6.17 3.56 -14.05
N ARG A 100 6.90 3.27 -15.14
CA ARG A 100 6.40 2.48 -16.28
C ARG A 100 6.14 1.01 -15.90
N ILE A 101 6.87 0.47 -14.94
CA ILE A 101 6.66 -0.89 -14.39
C ILE A 101 5.55 -0.86 -13.35
N LEU A 102 5.55 0.14 -12.48
CA LEU A 102 4.61 0.25 -11.36
C LEU A 102 3.17 0.48 -11.80
N LEU A 103 2.94 1.26 -12.85
CA LEU A 103 1.57 1.52 -13.32
C LEU A 103 0.85 0.23 -13.76
N PRO A 104 1.41 -0.59 -14.68
CA PRO A 104 0.78 -1.87 -15.03
C PRO A 104 0.76 -2.85 -13.85
N ALA A 105 1.81 -2.92 -13.01
CA ALA A 105 1.80 -3.78 -11.83
C ALA A 105 0.68 -3.40 -10.86
N GLY A 106 0.50 -2.11 -10.56
CA GLY A 106 -0.60 -1.63 -9.74
C GLY A 106 -1.97 -1.93 -10.34
N MET A 107 -2.13 -1.77 -11.65
CA MET A 107 -3.38 -2.09 -12.34
C MET A 107 -3.68 -3.58 -12.29
N LEU A 108 -2.70 -4.45 -12.54
CA LEU A 108 -2.85 -5.89 -12.39
C LEU A 108 -3.22 -6.29 -10.96
N THR A 109 -2.60 -5.65 -9.96
CA THR A 109 -2.94 -5.84 -8.54
C THR A 109 -4.40 -5.50 -8.26
N ALA A 110 -4.87 -4.34 -8.71
CA ALA A 110 -6.25 -3.90 -8.49
C ALA A 110 -7.26 -4.83 -9.21
N LEU A 111 -7.03 -5.11 -10.50
CA LEU A 111 -7.95 -5.90 -11.30
C LEU A 111 -8.00 -7.37 -10.86
N SER A 112 -6.85 -8.00 -10.57
CA SER A 112 -6.82 -9.38 -10.05
C SER A 112 -7.45 -9.47 -8.65
N GLY A 113 -7.24 -8.47 -7.79
CA GLY A 113 -7.90 -8.39 -6.49
C GLY A 113 -9.42 -8.26 -6.59
N LEU A 114 -9.91 -7.42 -7.50
CA LEU A 114 -11.34 -7.28 -7.79
C LEU A 114 -11.92 -8.59 -8.36
N TRP A 115 -11.22 -9.22 -9.30
CA TRP A 115 -11.63 -10.49 -9.86
C TRP A 115 -11.75 -11.56 -8.77
N MET A 116 -10.73 -11.70 -7.91
CA MET A 116 -10.77 -12.66 -6.80
C MET A 116 -11.89 -12.35 -5.80
N ALA A 117 -12.19 -11.08 -5.55
CA ALA A 117 -13.26 -10.70 -4.65
C ALA A 117 -14.64 -11.12 -5.17
N VAL A 118 -14.84 -11.12 -6.49
CA VAL A 118 -16.12 -11.46 -7.12
C VAL A 118 -16.27 -12.96 -7.38
N PHE A 119 -15.21 -13.62 -7.85
CA PHE A 119 -15.31 -14.97 -8.41
C PHE A 119 -14.76 -16.08 -7.50
N TYR A 120 -13.93 -15.77 -6.50
CA TYR A 120 -13.55 -16.78 -5.53
C TYR A 120 -14.64 -16.98 -4.47
N MET A 121 -14.78 -18.21 -4.03
CA MET A 121 -15.62 -18.50 -2.85
C MET A 121 -15.07 -17.75 -1.64
N LEU A 122 -15.95 -17.02 -0.96
CA LEU A 122 -15.59 -16.31 0.26
C LEU A 122 -15.27 -17.31 1.38
N PRO A 123 -14.16 -17.13 2.11
CA PRO A 123 -13.91 -17.92 3.31
C PRO A 123 -15.01 -17.68 4.35
N PRO A 124 -15.31 -18.64 5.23
CA PRO A 124 -16.30 -18.47 6.30
C PRO A 124 -16.04 -17.25 7.22
N SER A 125 -14.76 -16.85 7.34
CA SER A 125 -14.36 -15.66 8.10
C SER A 125 -14.63 -14.33 7.41
N ASP A 126 -14.97 -14.33 6.13
CA ASP A 126 -15.18 -13.14 5.32
C ASP A 126 -16.69 -13.02 4.96
N GLY A 127 -17.33 -11.93 5.34
CA GLY A 127 -18.74 -11.67 5.05
C GLY A 127 -18.94 -10.68 3.91
N GLN A 128 -20.22 -10.41 3.63
CA GLN A 128 -20.65 -9.46 2.58
C GLN A 128 -20.07 -8.05 2.78
N LEU A 129 -19.95 -7.59 4.03
CA LEU A 129 -19.37 -6.27 4.32
C LEU A 129 -17.93 -6.19 3.81
N LEU A 130 -17.12 -7.23 4.06
CA LEU A 130 -15.75 -7.25 3.58
C LEU A 130 -15.66 -7.32 2.05
N LEU A 131 -16.56 -8.06 1.41
CA LEU A 131 -16.66 -8.06 -0.06
C LEU A 131 -16.92 -6.65 -0.59
N ILE A 132 -17.93 -5.95 -0.04
CA ILE A 132 -18.25 -4.57 -0.45
C ILE A 132 -17.02 -3.64 -0.26
N LEU A 133 -16.35 -3.73 0.88
CA LEU A 133 -15.14 -2.94 1.13
C LEU A 133 -14.03 -3.24 0.11
N ARG A 134 -13.78 -4.52 -0.21
CA ARG A 134 -12.82 -4.92 -1.25
C ARG A 134 -13.17 -4.32 -2.62
N LEU A 135 -14.44 -4.32 -2.98
CA LEU A 135 -14.90 -3.73 -4.24
C LEU A 135 -14.71 -2.21 -4.25
N ILE A 136 -15.05 -1.53 -3.15
CA ILE A 136 -14.87 -0.07 -3.04
C ILE A 136 -13.39 0.30 -3.14
N PHE A 137 -12.54 -0.27 -2.27
CA PHE A 137 -11.13 0.10 -2.23
C PHE A 137 -10.35 -0.39 -3.45
N GLY A 138 -10.66 -1.60 -3.99
CA GLY A 138 -10.06 -2.09 -5.22
C GLY A 138 -10.39 -1.21 -6.43
N SER A 139 -11.66 -0.80 -6.57
CA SER A 139 -12.08 0.14 -7.61
C SER A 139 -11.47 1.53 -7.43
N ALA A 140 -11.40 2.01 -6.19
CA ALA A 140 -10.74 3.27 -5.87
C ALA A 140 -9.24 3.25 -6.20
N MET A 141 -8.57 2.11 -5.99
CA MET A 141 -7.17 1.92 -6.40
C MET A 141 -7.02 2.00 -7.92
N ALA A 142 -7.83 1.23 -8.67
CA ALA A 142 -7.81 1.25 -10.14
C ALA A 142 -8.08 2.65 -10.69
N LEU A 143 -9.12 3.32 -10.17
CA LEU A 143 -9.44 4.69 -10.56
C LEU A 143 -8.31 5.68 -10.25
N SER A 144 -7.67 5.57 -9.09
CA SER A 144 -6.53 6.41 -8.72
C SER A 144 -5.35 6.23 -9.67
N LEU A 145 -5.07 5.00 -10.10
CA LEU A 145 -4.03 4.72 -11.09
C LEU A 145 -4.35 5.35 -12.46
N VAL A 146 -5.60 5.22 -12.92
CA VAL A 146 -6.05 5.84 -14.17
C VAL A 146 -5.96 7.37 -14.10
N LEU A 147 -6.49 7.99 -13.03
CA LEU A 147 -6.45 9.44 -12.84
C LEU A 147 -5.01 9.96 -12.72
N GLY A 148 -4.14 9.20 -12.07
CA GLY A 148 -2.72 9.52 -11.99
C GLY A 148 -2.02 9.41 -13.35
N ALA A 149 -2.35 8.42 -14.17
CA ALA A 149 -1.85 8.31 -15.53
C ALA A 149 -2.33 9.47 -16.43
N LEU A 150 -3.62 9.83 -16.34
CA LEU A 150 -4.17 10.98 -17.07
C LEU A 150 -3.53 12.30 -16.63
N ALA A 151 -3.26 12.47 -15.33
CA ALA A 151 -2.60 13.67 -14.82
C ALA A 151 -1.18 13.84 -15.37
N ILE A 152 -0.40 12.74 -15.46
CA ILE A 152 0.96 12.81 -16.03
C ILE A 152 0.93 13.13 -17.54
N LEU A 153 -0.04 12.62 -18.28
CA LEU A 153 -0.22 12.97 -19.70
C LEU A 153 -0.54 14.46 -19.88
N ARG A 154 -1.24 15.06 -18.94
CA ARG A 154 -1.55 16.50 -18.90
C ARG A 154 -0.44 17.35 -18.28
N ARG A 155 0.70 16.74 -17.92
CA ARG A 155 1.84 17.38 -17.23
C ARG A 155 1.49 17.98 -15.86
N ASP A 156 0.39 17.53 -15.24
CA ASP A 156 -0.01 17.91 -13.88
C ASP A 156 0.67 16.96 -12.88
N PHE A 157 1.93 17.28 -12.55
CA PHE A 157 2.77 16.47 -11.68
C PHE A 157 2.26 16.43 -10.22
N ALA A 158 1.57 17.50 -9.79
CA ALA A 158 1.00 17.57 -8.45
C ALA A 158 -0.15 16.57 -8.29
N ARG A 159 -1.11 16.60 -9.21
CA ARG A 159 -2.23 15.65 -9.24
C ARG A 159 -1.75 14.22 -9.48
N HIS A 160 -0.78 14.01 -10.40
CA HIS A 160 -0.17 12.70 -10.59
C HIS A 160 0.36 12.15 -9.28
N GLY A 161 1.19 12.90 -8.55
CA GLY A 161 1.75 12.48 -7.26
C GLY A 161 0.68 12.18 -6.21
N ALA A 162 -0.39 12.98 -6.16
CA ALA A 162 -1.50 12.77 -5.23
C ALA A 162 -2.24 11.46 -5.53
N TRP A 163 -2.62 11.20 -6.79
CA TRP A 163 -3.32 9.99 -7.18
C TRP A 163 -2.47 8.73 -7.00
N MET A 164 -1.18 8.77 -7.38
CA MET A 164 -0.27 7.64 -7.14
C MET A 164 -0.09 7.34 -5.65
N SER A 165 -0.06 8.38 -4.79
CA SER A 165 0.02 8.19 -3.34
C SER A 165 -1.23 7.50 -2.78
N ARG A 166 -2.43 7.85 -3.25
CA ARG A 166 -3.70 7.19 -2.87
C ARG A 166 -3.73 5.73 -3.29
N ALA A 167 -3.39 5.45 -4.56
CA ALA A 167 -3.33 4.08 -5.07
C ALA A 167 -2.36 3.23 -4.25
N TYR A 168 -1.19 3.76 -3.95
CA TYR A 168 -0.18 3.06 -3.15
C TYR A 168 -0.63 2.83 -1.70
N ALA A 169 -1.28 3.80 -1.08
CA ALA A 169 -1.84 3.68 0.27
C ALA A 169 -2.89 2.56 0.37
N ILE A 170 -3.75 2.42 -0.66
CA ILE A 170 -4.73 1.33 -0.73
C ILE A 170 -4.02 -0.02 -0.88
N ALA A 171 -3.02 -0.13 -1.75
CA ALA A 171 -2.26 -1.37 -1.94
C ALA A 171 -1.56 -1.83 -0.65
N LEU A 172 -1.06 -0.91 0.17
CA LEU A 172 -0.47 -1.20 1.47
C LEU A 172 -1.49 -1.64 2.54
N GLY A 173 -2.77 -1.61 2.23
CA GLY A 173 -3.85 -2.02 3.14
C GLY A 173 -3.62 -3.39 3.75
N ALA A 174 -3.18 -4.38 2.95
CA ALA A 174 -2.90 -5.74 3.42
C ALA A 174 -1.85 -5.78 4.55
N GLY A 175 -0.81 -4.95 4.49
CA GLY A 175 0.19 -4.85 5.55
C GLY A 175 -0.39 -4.30 6.85
N THR A 176 -1.15 -3.22 6.76
CA THR A 176 -1.83 -2.63 7.94
C THR A 176 -2.89 -3.57 8.50
N GLN A 177 -3.64 -4.28 7.64
CA GLN A 177 -4.59 -5.31 8.05
C GLN A 177 -3.90 -6.44 8.82
N ALA A 178 -2.76 -6.91 8.36
CA ALA A 178 -1.98 -7.95 9.04
C ALA A 178 -1.56 -7.48 10.45
N LEU A 179 -1.08 -6.24 10.59
CA LEU A 179 -0.69 -5.69 11.89
C LEU A 179 -1.89 -5.53 12.85
N ILE A 180 -3.05 -5.09 12.34
CA ILE A 180 -4.26 -4.92 13.15
C ILE A 180 -4.79 -6.28 13.60
N LEU A 181 -4.81 -7.28 12.70
CA LEU A 181 -5.39 -8.58 12.97
C LEU A 181 -4.45 -9.49 13.80
N ILE A 182 -3.15 -9.22 13.86
CA ILE A 182 -2.22 -10.00 14.69
C ILE A 182 -2.56 -9.85 16.19
N VAL A 183 -3.13 -8.75 16.61
CA VAL A 183 -3.46 -8.50 18.02
C VAL A 183 -4.53 -9.48 18.54
N PRO A 184 -5.72 -9.60 17.93
CA PRO A 184 -6.72 -10.57 18.38
C PRO A 184 -6.23 -12.03 18.19
N GLU A 185 -5.43 -12.33 17.19
CA GLU A 185 -4.82 -13.66 17.01
C GLU A 185 -3.90 -14.02 18.19
N LEU A 186 -3.04 -13.08 18.63
CA LEU A 186 -2.15 -13.30 19.78
C LEU A 186 -2.92 -13.43 21.12
N LEU A 187 -4.09 -12.80 21.21
CA LEU A 187 -4.96 -12.89 22.39
C LEU A 187 -5.88 -14.14 22.36
N SER A 188 -5.70 -15.03 21.38
CA SER A 188 -6.56 -16.21 21.16
C SER A 188 -8.06 -15.87 21.09
N SER A 189 -8.39 -14.68 20.62
CA SER A 189 -9.75 -14.15 20.49
C SER A 189 -9.98 -13.67 19.05
N PRO A 190 -10.09 -14.58 18.05
CA PRO A 190 -10.32 -14.18 16.68
C PRO A 190 -11.61 -13.38 16.56
N PRO A 191 -11.61 -12.26 15.80
CA PRO A 191 -12.78 -11.42 15.66
C PRO A 191 -13.88 -12.12 14.88
N ASP A 192 -15.13 -11.84 15.23
CA ASP A 192 -16.28 -12.24 14.41
C ASP A 192 -16.20 -11.61 12.99
N VAL A 193 -17.04 -12.12 12.08
CA VAL A 193 -17.06 -11.73 10.65
C VAL A 193 -17.21 -10.22 10.46
N THR A 194 -18.07 -9.58 11.24
CA THR A 194 -18.34 -8.14 11.12
C THR A 194 -17.18 -7.32 11.68
N THR A 195 -16.70 -7.65 12.86
CA THR A 195 -15.54 -7.00 13.49
C THR A 195 -14.30 -7.12 12.61
N ARG A 196 -14.06 -8.31 12.03
CA ARG A 196 -12.98 -8.51 11.07
C ARG A 196 -13.10 -7.58 9.86
N ALA A 197 -14.28 -7.47 9.27
CA ALA A 197 -14.53 -6.58 8.13
C ALA A 197 -14.27 -5.11 8.48
N VAL A 198 -14.72 -4.66 9.66
CA VAL A 198 -14.50 -3.29 10.15
C VAL A 198 -13.02 -3.02 10.37
N LEU A 199 -12.29 -3.93 11.02
CA LEU A 199 -10.84 -3.79 11.25
C LEU A 199 -10.06 -3.73 9.92
N MET A 200 -10.41 -4.58 8.96
CA MET A 200 -9.80 -4.55 7.63
C MET A 200 -10.15 -3.26 6.86
N GLY A 201 -11.38 -2.78 6.98
CA GLY A 201 -11.80 -1.48 6.43
C GLY A 201 -11.05 -0.30 7.04
N ALA A 202 -10.89 -0.31 8.36
CA ALA A 202 -10.14 0.71 9.10
C ALA A 202 -8.68 0.81 8.62
N ALA A 203 -8.04 -0.30 8.29
CA ALA A 203 -6.68 -0.31 7.76
C ALA A 203 -6.55 0.52 6.46
N TRP A 204 -7.49 0.38 5.52
CA TRP A 204 -7.50 1.20 4.30
C TRP A 204 -7.74 2.68 4.61
N VAL A 205 -8.68 2.98 5.50
CA VAL A 205 -8.99 4.36 5.91
C VAL A 205 -7.77 5.01 6.58
N ILE A 206 -7.09 4.31 7.49
CA ILE A 206 -5.86 4.80 8.14
C ILE A 206 -4.79 5.13 7.09
N ASN A 207 -4.53 4.21 6.15
CA ASN A 207 -3.52 4.42 5.12
C ASN A 207 -3.87 5.61 4.22
N LEU A 208 -5.13 5.75 3.81
CA LEU A 208 -5.59 6.90 3.03
C LEU A 208 -5.50 8.20 3.82
N ALA A 209 -5.86 8.21 5.10
CA ALA A 209 -5.74 9.40 5.95
C ALA A 209 -4.28 9.86 6.06
N VAL A 210 -3.35 8.91 6.23
CA VAL A 210 -1.90 9.19 6.21
C VAL A 210 -1.48 9.77 4.86
N ALA A 211 -1.92 9.17 3.75
CA ALA A 211 -1.61 9.67 2.41
C ALA A 211 -2.15 11.09 2.20
N GLU A 212 -3.41 11.38 2.56
CA GLU A 212 -4.02 12.70 2.45
C GLU A 212 -3.29 13.75 3.29
N TYR A 213 -2.88 13.38 4.51
CA TYR A 213 -2.09 14.27 5.36
C TYR A 213 -0.78 14.70 4.67
N TYR A 214 -0.05 13.74 4.07
CA TYR A 214 1.18 14.05 3.35
C TYR A 214 0.96 14.80 2.03
N ILE A 215 -0.13 14.50 1.30
CA ILE A 215 -0.51 15.20 0.07
C ILE A 215 -0.76 16.68 0.39
N ARG A 216 -1.61 16.97 1.39
CA ARG A 216 -1.96 18.34 1.78
C ARG A 216 -0.74 19.15 2.26
N ARG A 217 0.14 18.55 3.05
CA ARG A 217 1.37 19.22 3.50
C ARG A 217 2.32 19.61 2.37
N ARG A 218 2.31 18.88 1.25
CA ARG A 218 3.13 19.21 0.07
C ARG A 218 2.58 20.39 -0.74
N HIS A 219 1.32 20.72 -0.61
CA HIS A 219 0.69 21.87 -1.27
C HIS A 219 0.88 23.19 -0.51
N VAL A 220 1.25 23.12 0.78
CA VAL A 220 1.42 24.29 1.66
C VAL A 220 2.90 24.68 1.81
N ALA A 221 3.83 23.84 1.41
CA ALA A 221 5.29 24.06 1.44
C ALA A 221 5.84 24.31 0.03
#